data_f23a68b02d1ccc09f65d64e26d673ae9
#
_entry.id   f23a68b02d1ccc09f65d64e26d673ae9
#
_cell.length_a   1.000
_cell.length_b   1.000
_cell.length_c   1.000
_cell.angle_alpha   90.00
_cell.angle_beta   90.00
_cell.angle_gamma   90.00
#
_symmetry.space_group_name_H-M   'P 1'
#
loop_
_entity.id
_entity.type
_entity.pdbx_description
1 polymer ?
#
loop_
_entity_poly.entity_id
_entity_poly.type
_entity_poly.pdbx_seq_one_letter_code
_entity_poly.pdbx_strand_id
1 'polypeptide(L)'
;MLASETTTLTEALDSLDEQIESLEELLVEYEDDTDEAQAVRDQQNRLTYLKRGVEWQADEWGDDAEVTVGALTAGEEAMMHREIPDGAGAKERRLWYVAAATETAPYVADELSETFANVADLHPAFVEWVEARSNALGVAGNRSSTSSMGSASSGTSTPTPDSTT
;
A
#
# COMPACT_ATOMS: atom_id res chain seq x y z
N MET A 1 1.57 -1.08 -13.71
CA MET A 1 0.96 -1.05 -12.36
C MET A 1 -0.54 -1.23 -12.42
N LEU A 2 -1.15 -1.89 -11.43
CA LEU A 2 -2.61 -2.12 -11.37
C LEU A 2 -3.38 -0.85 -11.03
N ALA A 3 -2.89 -0.09 -10.09
CA ALA A 3 -3.40 1.21 -9.68
C ALA A 3 -2.24 2.05 -9.18
N SER A 4 -2.29 3.35 -9.35
CA SER A 4 -1.31 4.28 -8.82
C SER A 4 -1.97 5.51 -8.22
N GLU A 5 -1.29 6.15 -7.29
CA GLU A 5 -1.70 7.36 -6.61
C GLU A 5 -0.51 8.31 -6.51
N THR A 6 -0.73 9.57 -6.85
CA THR A 6 0.23 10.64 -6.66
C THR A 6 -0.16 11.48 -5.47
N THR A 7 0.77 11.76 -4.57
CA THR A 7 0.56 12.62 -3.41
C THR A 7 1.77 13.53 -3.22
N THR A 8 1.54 14.75 -2.74
CA THR A 8 2.62 15.59 -2.22
C THR A 8 2.94 15.17 -0.79
N LEU A 9 4.13 15.51 -0.29
CA LEU A 9 4.49 15.22 1.10
C LEU A 9 3.61 16.00 2.09
N THR A 10 3.17 17.20 1.74
CA THR A 10 2.18 17.95 2.54
C THR A 10 0.85 17.20 2.66
N GLU A 11 0.30 16.72 1.54
CA GLU A 11 -0.93 15.93 1.54
C GLU A 11 -0.78 14.63 2.34
N ALA A 12 0.38 13.99 2.25
CA ALA A 12 0.69 12.79 3.02
C ALA A 12 0.71 13.07 4.53
N LEU A 13 1.32 14.16 4.96
CA LEU A 13 1.34 14.60 6.37
C LEU A 13 -0.05 14.95 6.87
N ASP A 14 -0.84 15.68 6.10
CA ASP A 14 -2.22 16.02 6.47
C ASP A 14 -3.09 14.76 6.64
N SER A 15 -2.95 13.80 5.73
CA SER A 15 -3.66 12.51 5.83
C SER A 15 -3.26 11.70 7.05
N LEU A 16 -1.97 11.66 7.39
CA LEU A 16 -1.49 10.98 8.59
C LEU A 16 -1.97 11.66 9.87
N ASP A 17 -2.00 12.98 9.92
CA ASP A 17 -2.54 13.76 11.05
C ASP A 17 -4.02 13.49 11.24
N GLU A 18 -4.82 13.49 10.18
CA GLU A 18 -6.26 13.16 10.24
C GLU A 18 -6.51 11.74 10.78
N GLN A 19 -5.71 10.77 10.35
CA GLN A 19 -5.81 9.40 10.84
C GLN A 19 -5.44 9.29 12.31
N ILE A 20 -4.40 9.99 12.77
CA ILE A 20 -3.99 10.02 14.19
C ILE A 20 -5.08 10.66 15.04
N GLU A 21 -5.64 11.79 14.62
CA GLU A 21 -6.76 12.45 15.32
C GLU A 21 -7.99 11.55 15.42
N SER A 22 -8.35 10.85 14.36
CA SER A 22 -9.47 9.89 14.35
C SER A 22 -9.26 8.76 15.36
N LEU A 23 -8.02 8.29 15.54
CA LEU A 23 -7.69 7.28 16.54
C LEU A 23 -7.73 7.85 17.97
N GLU A 24 -7.35 9.12 18.16
CA GLU A 24 -7.50 9.82 19.46
C GLU A 24 -8.96 9.91 19.88
N GLU A 25 -9.84 10.28 18.95
CA GLU A 25 -11.29 10.32 19.19
C GLU A 25 -11.84 8.93 19.53
N LEU A 26 -11.39 7.90 18.83
CA LEU A 26 -11.80 6.52 19.09
C LEU A 26 -11.36 6.02 20.47
N LEU A 27 -10.17 6.43 20.95
CA LEU A 27 -9.66 6.06 22.26
C LEU A 27 -10.57 6.54 23.41
N VAL A 28 -11.28 7.67 23.24
CA VAL A 28 -12.21 8.20 24.24
C VAL A 28 -13.40 7.26 24.47
N GLU A 29 -13.74 6.43 23.49
CA GLU A 29 -14.87 5.50 23.55
C GLU A 29 -14.53 4.20 24.29
N TYR A 30 -13.25 3.88 24.48
CA TYR A 30 -12.79 2.66 25.14
C TYR A 30 -12.30 2.91 26.56
N GLU A 31 -12.46 1.92 27.41
CA GLU A 31 -11.81 1.90 28.74
C GLU A 31 -10.28 1.71 28.58
N ASP A 32 -9.50 2.38 29.43
CA ASP A 32 -8.05 2.49 29.26
C ASP A 32 -7.28 1.15 29.27
N ASP A 33 -7.80 0.15 29.97
CA ASP A 33 -7.13 -1.15 30.16
C ASP A 33 -7.67 -2.25 29.23
N THR A 34 -8.37 -1.91 28.16
CA THR A 34 -8.93 -2.90 27.23
C THR A 34 -7.94 -3.24 26.10
N ASP A 35 -8.08 -4.44 25.52
CA ASP A 35 -7.31 -4.87 24.36
C ASP A 35 -7.60 -3.98 23.14
N GLU A 36 -8.82 -3.50 23.00
CA GLU A 36 -9.25 -2.57 21.95
C GLU A 36 -8.52 -1.23 22.07
N ALA A 37 -8.43 -0.67 23.27
CA ALA A 37 -7.68 0.58 23.53
C ALA A 37 -6.20 0.39 23.23
N GLN A 38 -5.61 -0.74 23.58
CA GLN A 38 -4.21 -1.05 23.29
C GLN A 38 -3.97 -1.16 21.77
N ALA A 39 -4.84 -1.84 21.04
CA ALA A 39 -4.75 -1.96 19.58
C ALA A 39 -4.81 -0.58 18.89
N VAL A 40 -5.66 0.32 19.37
CA VAL A 40 -5.74 1.70 18.86
C VAL A 40 -4.47 2.49 19.16
N ARG A 41 -3.90 2.36 20.35
CA ARG A 41 -2.61 3.00 20.70
C ARG A 41 -1.46 2.48 19.83
N ASP A 42 -1.41 1.19 19.58
CA ASP A 42 -0.38 0.58 18.74
C ASP A 42 -0.47 1.11 17.31
N GLN A 43 -1.69 1.24 16.78
CA GLN A 43 -1.92 1.83 15.46
C GLN A 43 -1.53 3.31 15.42
N GLN A 44 -1.85 4.07 16.46
CA GLN A 44 -1.48 5.48 16.58
C GLN A 44 0.04 5.66 16.64
N ASN A 45 0.73 4.81 17.40
CA ASN A 45 2.20 4.80 17.46
C ASN A 45 2.83 4.48 16.10
N ARG A 46 2.25 3.53 15.35
CA ARG A 46 2.68 3.21 13.99
C ARG A 46 2.53 4.40 13.06
N LEU A 47 1.38 5.06 13.04
CA LEU A 47 1.14 6.24 12.19
C LEU A 47 2.08 7.39 12.56
N THR A 48 2.35 7.60 13.84
CA THR A 48 3.31 8.60 14.31
C THR A 48 4.73 8.30 13.81
N TYR A 49 5.12 7.04 13.81
CA TYR A 49 6.39 6.59 13.25
C TYR A 49 6.49 6.86 11.74
N LEU A 50 5.45 6.49 10.98
CA LEU A 50 5.39 6.77 9.54
C LEU A 50 5.45 8.28 9.24
N LYS A 51 4.73 9.08 10.02
CA LYS A 51 4.74 10.54 9.92
C LYS A 51 6.16 11.11 10.05
N ARG A 52 6.95 10.64 11.00
CA ARG A 52 8.36 11.07 11.16
C ARG A 52 9.18 10.82 9.91
N GLY A 53 8.97 9.70 9.23
CA GLY A 53 9.65 9.40 7.98
C GLY A 53 9.28 10.37 6.87
N VAL A 54 7.99 10.70 6.74
CA VAL A 54 7.51 11.66 5.74
C VAL A 54 8.02 13.07 6.05
N GLU A 55 8.00 13.50 7.31
CA GLU A 55 8.56 14.78 7.76
C GLU A 55 10.06 14.90 7.42
N TRP A 56 10.83 13.83 7.68
CA TRP A 56 12.25 13.79 7.34
C TRP A 56 12.51 14.02 5.86
N GLN A 57 11.75 13.33 5.00
CA GLN A 57 11.92 13.47 3.55
C GLN A 57 11.37 14.82 3.04
N ALA A 58 10.37 15.39 3.68
CA ALA A 58 9.87 16.73 3.38
C ALA A 58 10.93 17.81 3.69
N ASP A 59 11.69 17.64 4.77
CA ASP A 59 12.81 18.52 5.10
C ASP A 59 13.94 18.44 4.05
N GLU A 60 14.15 17.25 3.48
CA GLU A 60 15.18 17.02 2.45
C GLU A 60 14.77 17.52 1.06
N TRP A 61 13.52 17.25 0.66
CA TRP A 61 13.07 17.48 -0.72
C TRP A 61 12.14 18.68 -0.89
N GLY A 62 11.61 19.21 0.20
CA GLY A 62 10.54 20.20 0.21
C GLY A 62 9.15 19.59 0.34
N ASP A 63 8.23 20.35 0.91
CA ASP A 63 6.87 19.93 1.21
C ASP A 63 6.04 19.62 -0.06
N ASP A 64 6.39 20.24 -1.17
CA ASP A 64 5.71 20.08 -2.47
C ASP A 64 6.25 18.91 -3.30
N ALA A 65 7.23 18.15 -2.78
CA ALA A 65 7.74 16.97 -3.47
C ALA A 65 6.62 15.96 -3.68
N GLU A 66 6.52 15.46 -4.90
CA GLU A 66 5.50 14.48 -5.30
C GLU A 66 6.07 13.07 -5.30
N VAL A 67 5.26 12.14 -4.84
CA VAL A 67 5.55 10.70 -4.88
C VAL A 67 4.36 9.99 -5.52
N THR A 68 4.61 9.26 -6.60
CA THR A 68 3.63 8.38 -7.24
C THR A 68 3.95 6.93 -6.91
N VAL A 69 3.06 6.30 -6.18
CA VAL A 69 3.18 4.90 -5.75
C VAL A 69 2.09 4.08 -6.41
N GLY A 70 2.41 2.88 -6.81
CA GLY A 70 1.46 1.97 -7.43
C GLY A 70 1.50 0.56 -6.86
N ALA A 71 0.45 -0.21 -7.14
CA ALA A 71 0.41 -1.64 -6.89
C ALA A 71 1.01 -2.38 -8.09
N LEU A 72 1.96 -3.29 -7.83
CA LEU A 72 2.63 -4.06 -8.87
C LEU A 72 1.68 -5.08 -9.50
N THR A 73 1.82 -5.25 -10.81
CA THR A 73 1.28 -6.41 -11.52
C THR A 73 2.15 -7.64 -11.25
N ALA A 74 1.62 -8.84 -11.48
CA ALA A 74 2.39 -10.07 -11.37
C ALA A 74 3.65 -10.08 -12.27
N GLY A 75 3.57 -9.43 -13.44
CA GLY A 75 4.71 -9.28 -14.34
C GLY A 75 5.81 -8.37 -13.78
N GLU A 76 5.42 -7.25 -13.19
CA GLU A 76 6.35 -6.32 -12.52
C GLU A 76 6.99 -6.95 -11.29
N GLU A 77 6.23 -7.70 -10.48
CA GLU A 77 6.78 -8.47 -9.37
C GLU A 77 7.80 -9.51 -9.86
N ALA A 78 7.48 -10.24 -10.93
CA ALA A 78 8.41 -11.22 -11.51
C ALA A 78 9.69 -10.57 -12.04
N MET A 79 9.60 -9.39 -12.63
CA MET A 79 10.77 -8.62 -13.06
C MET A 79 11.62 -8.16 -11.87
N MET A 80 10.98 -7.62 -10.85
CA MET A 80 11.65 -7.23 -9.60
C MET A 80 12.37 -8.41 -8.96
N HIS A 81 11.73 -9.57 -8.88
CA HIS A 81 12.34 -10.77 -8.29
C HIS A 81 13.58 -11.27 -9.03
N ARG A 82 13.74 -10.96 -10.32
CA ARG A 82 14.96 -11.28 -11.06
C ARG A 82 16.17 -10.42 -10.64
N GLU A 83 15.91 -9.20 -10.19
CA GLU A 83 16.95 -8.28 -9.72
C GLU A 83 17.38 -8.57 -8.29
N ILE A 84 16.53 -9.20 -7.48
CA ILE A 84 16.82 -9.51 -6.08
C ILE A 84 17.89 -10.60 -6.00
N PRO A 85 19.03 -10.34 -5.31
CA PRO A 85 20.09 -11.35 -5.15
C PRO A 85 19.58 -12.57 -4.37
N ASP A 86 20.12 -13.73 -4.70
CA ASP A 86 19.89 -14.96 -3.92
C ASP A 86 20.38 -14.76 -2.48
N GLY A 87 19.54 -15.11 -1.52
CA GLY A 87 19.84 -14.95 -0.09
C GLY A 87 19.53 -13.57 0.49
N ALA A 88 18.92 -12.66 -0.26
CA ALA A 88 18.46 -11.37 0.24
C ALA A 88 17.49 -11.54 1.43
N GLY A 89 17.73 -10.79 2.52
CA GLY A 89 16.88 -10.78 3.69
C GLY A 89 15.58 -9.99 3.48
N ALA A 90 14.67 -10.07 4.44
CA ALA A 90 13.37 -9.40 4.38
C ALA A 90 13.48 -7.87 4.21
N LYS A 91 14.44 -7.23 4.88
CA LYS A 91 14.68 -5.78 4.76
C LYS A 91 15.13 -5.38 3.35
N GLU A 92 16.05 -6.14 2.77
CA GLU A 92 16.51 -5.90 1.40
C GLU A 92 15.40 -6.09 0.38
N ARG A 93 14.59 -7.14 0.52
CA ARG A 93 13.41 -7.39 -0.33
C ARG A 93 12.39 -6.26 -0.27
N ARG A 94 12.20 -5.67 0.92
CA ARG A 94 11.34 -4.48 1.08
C ARG A 94 11.86 -3.29 0.27
N LEU A 95 13.16 -3.03 0.28
CA LEU A 95 13.76 -1.94 -0.50
C LEU A 95 13.55 -2.14 -2.01
N TRP A 96 13.74 -3.37 -2.50
CA TRP A 96 13.44 -3.71 -3.88
C TRP A 96 11.97 -3.52 -4.24
N TYR A 97 11.07 -3.93 -3.33
CA TYR A 97 9.64 -3.74 -3.52
C TYR A 97 9.28 -2.25 -3.61
N VAL A 98 9.76 -1.43 -2.70
CA VAL A 98 9.53 0.02 -2.71
C VAL A 98 10.10 0.67 -3.97
N ALA A 99 11.29 0.28 -4.40
CA ALA A 99 11.89 0.76 -5.63
C ALA A 99 10.99 0.43 -6.85
N ALA A 100 10.49 -0.80 -6.94
CA ALA A 100 9.63 -1.23 -8.04
C ALA A 100 8.22 -0.61 -7.98
N ALA A 101 7.67 -0.38 -6.78
CA ALA A 101 6.34 0.17 -6.56
C ALA A 101 6.26 1.70 -6.71
N THR A 102 7.39 2.38 -6.82
CA THR A 102 7.43 3.84 -7.00
C THR A 102 7.60 4.19 -8.48
N GLU A 103 6.62 4.87 -9.05
CA GLU A 103 6.63 5.31 -10.44
C GLU A 103 7.40 6.64 -10.60
N THR A 104 7.15 7.57 -9.67
CA THR A 104 7.78 8.90 -9.69
C THR A 104 8.07 9.36 -8.26
N ALA A 105 9.29 9.78 -8.01
CA ALA A 105 9.73 10.40 -6.76
C ALA A 105 11.14 11.00 -6.94
N PRO A 106 11.63 11.84 -6.03
CA PRO A 106 12.99 12.37 -6.11
C PRO A 106 14.10 11.31 -6.11
N TYR A 107 13.82 10.12 -5.60
CA TYR A 107 14.78 9.00 -5.55
C TYR A 107 14.67 8.02 -6.74
N VAL A 108 13.70 8.18 -7.62
CA VAL A 108 13.53 7.30 -8.78
C VAL A 108 14.58 7.64 -9.84
N ALA A 109 15.27 6.62 -10.33
CA ALA A 109 16.26 6.68 -11.41
C ALA A 109 15.77 5.89 -12.63
N ASP A 110 16.53 5.94 -13.72
CA ASP A 110 16.16 5.24 -14.96
C ASP A 110 16.18 3.71 -14.81
N GLU A 111 17.07 3.20 -13.97
CA GLU A 111 17.20 1.77 -13.71
C GLU A 111 16.72 1.40 -12.30
N LEU A 112 16.10 0.22 -12.18
CA LEU A 112 15.59 -0.29 -10.91
C LEU A 112 16.69 -0.47 -9.86
N SER A 113 17.87 -0.93 -10.27
CA SER A 113 19.03 -1.08 -9.36
C SER A 113 19.53 0.23 -8.79
N GLU A 114 19.48 1.29 -9.57
CA GLU A 114 19.82 2.64 -9.13
C GLU A 114 18.77 3.20 -8.18
N THR A 115 17.49 3.02 -8.52
CA THR A 115 16.38 3.36 -7.62
C THR A 115 16.48 2.62 -6.30
N PHE A 116 16.80 1.31 -6.31
CA PHE A 116 17.05 0.53 -5.10
C PHE A 116 18.17 1.14 -4.24
N ALA A 117 19.28 1.53 -4.83
CA ALA A 117 20.38 2.17 -4.09
C ALA A 117 19.93 3.47 -3.44
N ASN A 118 19.15 4.29 -4.15
CA ASN A 118 18.59 5.53 -3.62
C ASN A 118 17.57 5.27 -2.49
N VAL A 119 16.72 4.25 -2.62
CA VAL A 119 15.77 3.84 -1.57
C VAL A 119 16.49 3.41 -0.29
N ALA A 120 17.65 2.78 -0.41
CA ALA A 120 18.47 2.37 0.74
C ALA A 120 18.97 3.54 1.60
N ASP A 121 19.05 4.74 1.04
CA ASP A 121 19.46 5.97 1.73
C ASP A 121 18.29 6.74 2.37
N LEU A 122 17.04 6.32 2.15
CA LEU A 122 15.87 6.98 2.69
C LEU A 122 15.66 6.67 4.18
N HIS A 123 14.89 7.53 4.84
CA HIS A 123 14.48 7.26 6.22
C HIS A 123 13.64 5.96 6.30
N PRO A 124 13.95 5.02 7.21
CA PRO A 124 13.27 3.73 7.28
C PRO A 124 11.74 3.82 7.41
N ALA A 125 11.25 4.79 8.18
CA ALA A 125 9.81 5.01 8.33
C ALA A 125 9.15 5.50 7.03
N PHE A 126 9.86 6.25 6.19
CA PHE A 126 9.37 6.65 4.87
C PHE A 126 9.26 5.45 3.93
N VAL A 127 10.24 4.56 3.93
CA VAL A 127 10.19 3.30 3.18
C VAL A 127 8.96 2.47 3.57
N GLU A 128 8.68 2.35 4.86
CA GLU A 128 7.48 1.67 5.35
C GLU A 128 6.18 2.38 4.96
N TRP A 129 6.17 3.71 4.92
CA TRP A 129 5.02 4.48 4.46
C TRP A 129 4.72 4.20 2.98
N VAL A 130 5.72 4.18 2.11
CA VAL A 130 5.56 3.85 0.67
C VAL A 130 5.03 2.42 0.51
N GLU A 131 5.61 1.46 1.22
CA GLU A 131 5.16 0.06 1.20
C GLU A 131 3.68 -0.06 1.60
N ALA A 132 3.29 0.62 2.69
CA ALA A 132 1.91 0.61 3.16
C ALA A 132 0.93 1.19 2.12
N ARG A 133 1.31 2.26 1.43
CA ARG A 133 0.53 2.87 0.34
C ARG A 133 0.37 1.91 -0.84
N SER A 134 1.44 1.29 -1.30
CA SER A 134 1.39 0.32 -2.38
C SER A 134 0.49 -0.88 -2.05
N ASN A 135 0.62 -1.41 -0.84
CA ASN A 135 -0.22 -2.53 -0.38
C ASN A 135 -1.71 -2.15 -0.32
N ALA A 136 -2.04 -0.94 0.13
CA ALA A 136 -3.41 -0.44 0.18
C ALA A 136 -4.03 -0.35 -1.23
N LEU A 137 -3.26 0.10 -2.23
CA LEU A 137 -3.69 0.15 -3.62
C LEU A 137 -3.91 -1.25 -4.21
N GLY A 138 -3.08 -2.23 -3.86
CA GLY A 138 -3.23 -3.62 -4.28
C GLY A 138 -4.53 -4.24 -3.77
N VAL A 139 -4.88 -4.00 -2.53
CA VAL A 139 -6.15 -4.46 -1.93
C VAL A 139 -7.36 -3.78 -2.56
N ALA A 140 -7.30 -2.48 -2.83
CA ALA A 140 -8.38 -1.73 -3.48
C ALA A 140 -8.62 -2.21 -4.91
N GLY A 141 -7.56 -2.49 -5.68
CA GLY A 141 -7.65 -3.04 -7.04
C GLY A 141 -8.35 -4.39 -7.09
N ASN A 142 -8.08 -5.27 -6.13
CA ASN A 142 -8.73 -6.59 -6.03
C ASN A 142 -10.23 -6.50 -5.71
N ARG A 143 -10.67 -5.52 -4.95
CA ARG A 143 -12.09 -5.31 -4.65
C ARG A 143 -12.89 -4.86 -5.86
N SER A 144 -12.30 -4.08 -6.75
CA SER A 144 -12.95 -3.60 -7.97
C SER A 144 -13.17 -4.71 -8.99
N SER A 145 -12.32 -5.74 -9.01
CA SER A 145 -12.43 -6.87 -9.94
C SER A 145 -13.46 -7.93 -9.53
N THR A 146 -13.86 -7.97 -8.24
CA THR A 146 -14.84 -8.95 -7.73
C THR A 146 -16.30 -8.52 -7.95
N SER A 147 -16.56 -7.28 -8.33
CA SER A 147 -17.93 -6.76 -8.52
C SER A 147 -18.56 -7.08 -9.89
N SER A 148 -17.83 -7.70 -10.82
CA SER A 148 -18.34 -7.98 -12.17
C SER A 148 -18.63 -9.46 -12.47
N MET A 149 -18.63 -10.35 -11.46
CA MET A 149 -19.08 -11.74 -11.63
C MET A 149 -20.34 -12.03 -10.82
N GLY A 150 -21.43 -11.50 -11.25
CA GLY A 150 -22.74 -11.77 -10.63
C GLY A 150 -23.90 -11.49 -11.55
N SER A 151 -24.01 -12.19 -12.68
CA SER A 151 -25.29 -12.42 -13.37
C SER A 151 -25.07 -13.43 -14.49
N ALA A 152 -25.17 -14.69 -14.19
CA ALA A 152 -25.52 -15.72 -15.14
C ALA A 152 -26.77 -16.42 -14.63
N SER A 153 -27.84 -16.01 -15.24
CA SER A 153 -29.19 -16.48 -15.22
C SER A 153 -29.36 -17.98 -15.22
N SER A 154 -30.24 -18.42 -14.36
CA SER A 154 -31.04 -19.62 -14.35
C SER A 154 -31.38 -20.19 -15.70
N GLY A 155 -30.92 -21.39 -15.98
CA GLY A 155 -31.39 -22.25 -17.05
C GLY A 155 -32.70 -22.92 -16.69
N THR A 156 -33.64 -22.77 -17.54
CA THR A 156 -34.98 -23.29 -17.57
C THR A 156 -35.01 -24.80 -17.62
N SER A 157 -35.76 -25.40 -16.73
CA SER A 157 -36.16 -26.81 -16.73
C SER A 157 -37.17 -27.06 -17.83
N THR A 158 -36.93 -28.02 -18.69
CA THR A 158 -37.91 -28.54 -19.67
C THR A 158 -38.56 -29.80 -19.07
N PRO A 159 -39.85 -29.92 -19.03
CA PRO A 159 -40.50 -31.16 -18.63
C PRO A 159 -40.60 -32.13 -19.83
N THR A 160 -40.29 -33.37 -19.52
CA THR A 160 -40.43 -34.52 -20.39
C THR A 160 -41.92 -34.89 -20.51
N PRO A 161 -42.49 -35.14 -21.68
CA PRO A 161 -43.80 -35.74 -21.77
C PRO A 161 -43.70 -37.25 -21.69
N ASP A 162 -44.54 -37.75 -20.84
CA ASP A 162 -44.93 -39.16 -20.70
C ASP A 162 -45.47 -39.69 -22.03
N SER A 163 -45.04 -40.89 -22.39
CA SER A 163 -45.66 -41.65 -23.46
C SER A 163 -46.06 -43.00 -22.93
N THR A 164 -47.33 -43.08 -22.69
CA THR A 164 -48.09 -44.29 -22.50
C THR A 164 -48.15 -45.09 -23.81
N THR A 165 -47.76 -46.31 -23.79
CA THR A 165 -48.55 -47.49 -24.15
C THR A 165 -47.73 -48.74 -24.10
#